data_aa1e3f7935ccfeff435542329fa174b3
#
_entry.id   aa1e3f7935ccfeff435542329fa174b3
#
_cell.length_a   1.000
_cell.length_b   1.000
_cell.length_c   1.000
_cell.angle_alpha   90.00
_cell.angle_beta   90.00
_cell.angle_gamma   90.00
#
_symmetry.space_group_name_H-M   'P 1'
#
loop_
_entity.id
_entity.type
_entity.pdbx_description
1 polymer ?
#
loop_
_entity_poly.entity_id
_entity_poly.type
_entity_poly.pdbx_seq_one_letter_code
_entity_poly.pdbx_strand_id
1 'polypeptide(L)'
;IGLVGSEMCKETVEITEQKTGKNKRFPITPVIKSVLSNYIKNKKPEQWLFASQKGPKAITRIQAYRIIKDASKIAGLDEHIGTHSLRKTFGYHFYQQTKDVALLQNILNHSSPNVTLRYIGINQDIIDSQLNLFSL
;
A
#
# COMPACT_ATOMS: atom_id res chain seq x y z
N ILE A 1 -10.53 -0.94 9.17
CA ILE A 1 -10.66 -2.20 8.40
C ILE A 1 -12.02 -2.77 8.71
N GLY A 2 -12.87 -2.90 7.70
CA GLY A 2 -14.26 -3.28 7.84
C GLY A 2 -14.51 -4.79 8.01
N LEU A 3 -15.77 -5.14 8.18
CA LEU A 3 -16.25 -6.52 8.15
C LEU A 3 -16.33 -7.02 6.68
N VAL A 4 -16.16 -8.32 6.47
CA VAL A 4 -16.22 -8.94 5.14
C VAL A 4 -17.50 -8.56 4.39
N GLY A 5 -18.67 -8.65 5.03
CA GLY A 5 -19.94 -8.33 4.41
C GLY A 5 -20.10 -6.86 3.97
N SER A 6 -19.51 -5.93 4.71
CA SER A 6 -19.57 -4.49 4.36
C SER A 6 -18.60 -4.12 3.24
N GLU A 7 -17.51 -4.84 3.04
CA GLU A 7 -16.49 -4.54 2.05
C GLU A 7 -16.76 -5.22 0.69
N MET A 8 -17.49 -6.35 0.66
CA MET A 8 -17.79 -7.08 -0.58
C MET A 8 -18.61 -6.30 -1.59
N CYS A 9 -19.50 -5.42 -1.13
CA CYS A 9 -20.41 -4.66 -1.99
C CYS A 9 -19.85 -3.29 -2.41
N LYS A 10 -18.66 -2.93 -1.92
CA LYS A 10 -18.07 -1.62 -2.21
C LYS A 10 -17.24 -1.64 -3.49
N GLU A 11 -17.40 -0.62 -4.30
CA GLU A 11 -16.48 -0.33 -5.40
C GLU A 11 -15.28 0.50 -4.96
N THR A 12 -15.32 0.99 -3.72
CA THR A 12 -14.29 1.86 -3.15
C THR A 12 -14.08 1.58 -1.67
N VAL A 13 -12.84 1.72 -1.23
CA VAL A 13 -12.45 1.70 0.19
C VAL A 13 -12.21 3.12 0.65
N GLU A 14 -12.82 3.52 1.77
CA GLU A 14 -12.57 4.80 2.42
C GLU A 14 -11.75 4.57 3.68
N ILE A 15 -10.69 5.34 3.82
CA ILE A 15 -9.76 5.26 4.95
C ILE A 15 -9.60 6.65 5.56
N THR A 16 -9.76 6.74 6.88
CA THR A 16 -9.39 7.95 7.63
C THR A 16 -7.98 7.78 8.18
N GLU A 17 -7.06 8.65 7.76
CA GLU A 17 -5.69 8.65 8.27
C GLU A 17 -5.68 9.10 9.73
N GLN A 18 -5.24 8.25 10.65
CA GLN A 18 -5.18 8.58 12.08
C GLN A 18 -4.30 9.80 12.40
N LYS A 19 -3.23 10.01 11.62
CA LYS A 19 -2.28 11.10 11.88
C LYS A 19 -2.79 12.47 11.42
N THR A 20 -3.55 12.52 10.33
CA THR A 20 -3.96 13.77 9.68
C THR A 20 -5.46 14.02 9.75
N GLY A 21 -6.25 13.02 10.15
CA GLY A 21 -7.71 13.05 10.10
C GLY A 21 -8.32 13.10 8.69
N LYS A 22 -7.48 13.04 7.65
CA LYS A 22 -7.95 13.13 6.26
C LYS A 22 -8.56 11.83 5.80
N ASN A 23 -9.72 11.94 5.14
CA ASN A 23 -10.34 10.81 4.47
C ASN A 23 -9.71 10.60 3.09
N LYS A 24 -9.42 9.34 2.77
CA LYS A 24 -8.98 8.90 1.46
C LYS A 24 -9.91 7.84 0.91
N ARG A 25 -10.18 7.94 -0.38
CA ARG A 25 -11.00 7.00 -1.12
C ARG A 25 -10.14 6.33 -2.19
N PHE A 26 -10.15 5.00 -2.20
CA PHE A 26 -9.45 4.19 -3.19
C PHE A 26 -10.43 3.31 -3.94
N PRO A 27 -10.38 3.26 -5.29
CA PRO A 27 -11.19 2.33 -6.04
C PRO A 27 -10.71 0.89 -5.81
N ILE A 28 -11.65 -0.04 -5.71
CA ILE A 28 -11.36 -1.47 -5.75
C ILE A 28 -11.33 -1.89 -7.22
N THR A 29 -10.11 -1.95 -7.78
CA THR A 29 -9.93 -2.37 -9.17
C THR A 29 -10.37 -3.81 -9.40
N PRO A 30 -10.70 -4.23 -10.65
CA PRO A 30 -11.08 -5.61 -10.94
C PRO A 30 -10.06 -6.64 -10.45
N VAL A 31 -8.77 -6.32 -10.53
CA VAL A 31 -7.68 -7.18 -10.04
C VAL A 31 -7.76 -7.34 -8.52
N ILE A 32 -7.91 -6.25 -7.79
CA ILE A 32 -8.05 -6.27 -6.31
C ILE A 32 -9.32 -7.03 -5.93
N LYS A 33 -10.43 -6.81 -6.66
CA LYS A 33 -11.70 -7.49 -6.41
C LYS A 33 -11.58 -9.01 -6.57
N SER A 34 -10.88 -9.47 -7.60
CA SER A 34 -10.61 -10.90 -7.81
C SER A 34 -9.80 -11.51 -6.66
N VAL A 35 -8.71 -10.85 -6.25
CA VAL A 35 -7.86 -11.32 -5.14
C VAL A 35 -8.64 -11.33 -3.82
N LEU A 36 -9.40 -10.28 -3.53
CA LEU A 36 -10.24 -10.20 -2.33
C LEU A 36 -11.31 -11.28 -2.33
N SER A 37 -11.99 -11.51 -3.44
CA SER A 37 -13.02 -12.55 -3.55
C SER A 37 -12.48 -13.95 -3.22
N ASN A 38 -11.28 -14.26 -3.70
CA ASN A 38 -10.60 -15.52 -3.35
C ASN A 38 -10.22 -15.57 -1.85
N TYR A 39 -9.72 -14.46 -1.32
CA TYR A 39 -9.30 -14.37 0.09
C TYR A 39 -10.47 -14.55 1.07
N ILE A 40 -11.66 -14.01 0.72
CA ILE A 40 -12.84 -14.02 1.60
C ILE A 40 -13.78 -15.20 1.35
N LYS A 41 -13.52 -16.03 0.36
CA LYS A 41 -14.39 -17.15 -0.06
C LYS A 41 -14.89 -18.02 1.09
N ASN A 42 -14.05 -18.24 2.11
CA ASN A 42 -14.34 -19.07 3.27
C ASN A 42 -14.59 -18.25 4.55
N LYS A 43 -14.80 -16.93 4.44
CA LYS A 43 -15.06 -16.05 5.58
C LYS A 43 -16.55 -15.74 5.71
N LYS A 44 -17.02 -15.63 6.95
CA LYS A 44 -18.38 -15.21 7.22
C LYS A 44 -18.50 -13.68 7.08
N PRO A 45 -19.69 -13.15 6.70
CA PRO A 45 -19.89 -11.70 6.54
C PRO A 45 -19.60 -10.87 7.80
N GLU A 46 -19.79 -11.45 8.98
CA GLU A 46 -19.59 -10.81 10.28
C GLU A 46 -18.13 -10.82 10.75
N GLN A 47 -17.25 -11.53 10.04
CA GLN A 47 -15.82 -11.57 10.38
C GLN A 47 -15.11 -10.32 9.90
N TRP A 48 -14.06 -9.94 10.64
CA TRP A 48 -13.15 -8.90 10.18
C TRP A 48 -12.44 -9.33 8.90
N LEU A 49 -12.32 -8.42 7.95
CA LEU A 49 -11.60 -8.68 6.70
C LEU A 49 -10.18 -9.20 7.00
N PHE A 50 -9.47 -8.52 7.88
CA PHE A 50 -8.20 -8.96 8.43
C PHE A 50 -8.36 -9.27 9.93
N ALA A 51 -8.73 -10.50 10.22
CA ALA A 51 -8.95 -10.96 11.59
C ALA A 51 -7.63 -11.25 12.30
N SER A 52 -7.60 -10.96 13.61
CA SER A 52 -6.50 -11.39 14.48
C SER A 52 -6.59 -12.90 14.74
N GLN A 53 -5.44 -13.57 14.82
CA GLN A 53 -5.36 -14.97 15.25
C GLN A 53 -5.58 -15.13 16.78
N LYS A 54 -5.56 -14.04 17.54
CA LYS A 54 -5.64 -14.04 19.01
C LYS A 54 -7.03 -13.66 19.55
N GLY A 55 -8.10 -13.80 18.76
CA GLY A 55 -9.46 -13.54 19.21
C GLY A 55 -10.33 -12.79 18.19
N PRO A 56 -11.58 -12.47 18.52
CA PRO A 56 -12.58 -11.92 17.61
C PRO A 56 -12.37 -10.42 17.33
N LYS A 57 -11.15 -10.00 17.04
CA LYS A 57 -10.78 -8.60 16.78
C LYS A 57 -10.06 -8.47 15.44
N ALA A 58 -10.04 -7.27 14.90
CA ALA A 58 -9.19 -6.96 13.75
C ALA A 58 -7.72 -7.10 14.10
N ILE A 59 -6.90 -7.41 13.08
CA ILE A 59 -5.45 -7.43 13.20
C ILE A 59 -4.92 -6.09 13.69
N THR A 60 -3.95 -6.11 14.60
CA THR A 60 -3.26 -4.90 15.06
C THR A 60 -2.11 -4.53 14.10
N ARG A 61 -1.68 -3.27 14.14
CA ARG A 61 -0.50 -2.80 13.39
C ARG A 61 0.76 -3.64 13.67
N ILE A 62 0.94 -4.05 14.93
CA ILE A 62 2.09 -4.88 15.33
C ILE A 62 2.00 -6.28 14.74
N GLN A 63 0.80 -6.88 14.75
CA GLN A 63 0.59 -8.20 14.13
C GLN A 63 0.81 -8.14 12.61
N ALA A 64 0.28 -7.12 11.93
CA ALA A 64 0.50 -6.91 10.51
C ALA A 64 2.00 -6.76 10.18
N TYR A 65 2.74 -5.96 10.95
CA TYR A 65 4.18 -5.83 10.80
C TYR A 65 4.92 -7.17 10.96
N ARG A 66 4.56 -7.97 11.98
CA ARG A 66 5.19 -9.29 12.20
C ARG A 66 4.94 -10.25 11.04
N ILE A 67 3.70 -10.29 10.52
CA ILE A 67 3.35 -11.14 9.37
C ILE A 67 4.20 -10.75 8.14
N ILE A 68 4.32 -9.45 7.84
CA ILE A 68 5.13 -8.97 6.72
C ILE A 68 6.60 -9.30 6.92
N LYS A 69 7.13 -9.12 8.13
CA LYS A 69 8.51 -9.45 8.48
C LYS A 69 8.80 -10.95 8.35
N ASP A 70 7.88 -11.81 8.80
CA ASP A 70 8.06 -13.26 8.70
C ASP A 70 7.97 -13.72 7.23
N ALA A 71 7.04 -13.16 6.46
CA ALA A 71 6.94 -13.40 5.02
C ALA A 71 8.21 -12.97 4.27
N SER A 72 8.81 -11.82 4.61
CA SER A 72 10.06 -11.37 3.99
C SER A 72 11.23 -12.31 4.26
N LYS A 73 11.33 -12.84 5.48
CA LYS A 73 12.36 -13.86 5.83
C LYS A 73 12.16 -15.15 5.01
N ILE A 74 10.92 -15.64 4.89
CA ILE A 74 10.62 -16.83 4.09
C ILE A 74 10.99 -16.60 2.63
N ALA A 75 10.80 -15.37 2.11
CA ALA A 75 11.17 -14.98 0.76
C ALA A 75 12.69 -14.72 0.57
N GLY A 76 13.52 -14.91 1.61
CA GLY A 76 14.95 -14.67 1.54
C GLY A 76 15.36 -13.20 1.43
N LEU A 77 14.49 -12.28 1.85
CA LEU A 77 14.77 -10.85 1.85
C LEU A 77 15.37 -10.44 3.19
N ASP A 78 16.67 -10.18 3.21
CA ASP A 78 17.43 -9.81 4.44
C ASP A 78 17.21 -8.35 4.88
N GLU A 79 16.50 -7.55 4.10
CA GLU A 79 16.27 -6.15 4.41
C GLU A 79 15.20 -5.96 5.49
N HIS A 80 15.23 -4.80 6.15
CA HIS A 80 14.24 -4.39 7.15
C HIS A 80 12.90 -4.05 6.47
N ILE A 81 12.18 -5.10 6.03
CA ILE A 81 10.90 -4.97 5.35
C ILE A 81 9.78 -4.83 6.38
N GLY A 82 8.94 -3.84 6.18
CA GLY A 82 7.76 -3.56 6.99
C GLY A 82 6.64 -2.94 6.18
N THR A 83 5.61 -2.46 6.87
CA THR A 83 4.44 -1.84 6.24
C THR A 83 4.80 -0.63 5.37
N HIS A 84 5.82 0.14 5.75
CA HIS A 84 6.34 1.25 4.94
C HIS A 84 7.00 0.80 3.64
N SER A 85 7.62 -0.37 3.63
CA SER A 85 8.24 -0.93 2.42
C SER A 85 7.17 -1.22 1.36
N LEU A 86 6.03 -1.79 1.74
CA LEU A 86 4.91 -2.02 0.83
C LEU A 86 4.40 -0.70 0.22
N ARG A 87 4.29 0.35 1.03
CA ARG A 87 3.88 1.68 0.56
C ARG A 87 4.91 2.30 -0.39
N LYS A 88 6.21 2.13 -0.11
CA LYS A 88 7.29 2.56 -1.01
C LYS A 88 7.25 1.80 -2.34
N THR A 89 7.10 0.48 -2.28
CA THR A 89 6.98 -0.38 -3.46
C THR A 89 5.81 0.04 -4.35
N PHE A 90 4.64 0.26 -3.76
CA PHE A 90 3.49 0.80 -4.48
C PHE A 90 3.84 2.13 -5.17
N GLY A 91 4.40 3.08 -4.43
CA GLY A 91 4.75 4.41 -4.97
C GLY A 91 5.79 4.32 -6.09
N TYR A 92 6.80 3.46 -5.95
CA TYR A 92 7.82 3.24 -6.97
C TYR A 92 7.21 2.70 -8.28
N HIS A 93 6.42 1.62 -8.21
CA HIS A 93 5.80 1.03 -9.39
C HIS A 93 4.76 1.95 -10.02
N PHE A 94 3.98 2.67 -9.23
CA PHE A 94 3.05 3.69 -9.72
C PHE A 94 3.80 4.76 -10.53
N TYR A 95 4.89 5.30 -9.97
CA TYR A 95 5.70 6.30 -10.67
C TYR A 95 6.36 5.74 -11.92
N GLN A 96 6.85 4.49 -11.89
CA GLN A 96 7.45 3.88 -13.09
C GLN A 96 6.46 3.77 -14.25
N GLN A 97 5.20 3.50 -13.96
CA GLN A 97 4.14 3.35 -14.97
C GLN A 97 3.58 4.69 -15.45
N THR A 98 3.38 5.65 -14.56
CA THR A 98 2.66 6.89 -14.87
C THR A 98 3.59 8.08 -15.11
N LYS A 99 4.78 8.08 -14.52
CA LYS A 99 5.72 9.20 -14.42
C LYS A 99 5.09 10.48 -13.81
N ASP A 100 3.91 10.37 -13.22
CA ASP A 100 3.17 11.47 -12.62
C ASP A 100 3.48 11.56 -11.11
N VAL A 101 4.48 12.38 -10.78
CA VAL A 101 4.85 12.61 -9.38
C VAL A 101 3.83 13.46 -8.62
N ALA A 102 3.10 14.35 -9.31
CA ALA A 102 2.11 15.22 -8.67
C ALA A 102 0.90 14.40 -8.21
N LEU A 103 0.42 13.48 -9.05
CA LEU A 103 -0.63 12.56 -8.67
C LEU A 103 -0.19 11.62 -7.54
N LEU A 104 1.03 11.07 -7.62
CA LEU A 104 1.58 10.22 -6.57
C LEU A 104 1.75 10.97 -5.24
N GLN A 105 2.19 12.23 -5.28
CA GLN A 105 2.28 13.11 -4.10
C GLN A 105 0.92 13.21 -3.39
N ASN A 106 -0.15 13.42 -4.14
CA ASN A 106 -1.51 13.50 -3.61
C ASN A 106 -1.95 12.16 -2.99
N ILE A 107 -1.70 11.05 -3.68
CA ILE A 107 -2.03 9.69 -3.19
C ILE A 107 -1.30 9.41 -1.88
N LEU A 108 -0.01 9.74 -1.80
CA LEU A 108 0.81 9.54 -0.61
C LEU A 108 0.66 10.64 0.44
N ASN A 109 -0.06 11.72 0.15
CA ASN A 109 -0.25 12.87 1.04
C ASN A 109 1.08 13.49 1.50
N HIS A 110 2.01 13.63 0.59
CA HIS A 110 3.30 14.28 0.83
C HIS A 110 3.21 15.79 0.61
N SER A 111 4.07 16.55 1.30
CA SER A 111 4.10 18.00 1.24
C SER A 111 4.68 18.57 -0.06
N SER A 112 5.49 17.79 -0.77
CA SER A 112 6.07 18.21 -2.05
C SER A 112 6.44 17.04 -2.96
N PRO A 113 6.60 17.27 -4.28
CA PRO A 113 7.10 16.27 -5.24
C PRO A 113 8.47 15.71 -4.84
N ASN A 114 9.38 16.56 -4.36
CA ASN A 114 10.73 16.16 -3.95
C ASN A 114 10.70 15.17 -2.77
N VAL A 115 9.81 15.39 -1.80
CA VAL A 115 9.58 14.43 -0.71
C VAL A 115 9.10 13.09 -1.27
N THR A 116 8.22 13.12 -2.26
CA THR A 116 7.69 11.91 -2.90
C THR A 116 8.78 11.13 -3.64
N LEU A 117 9.57 11.80 -4.47
CA LEU A 117 10.67 11.18 -5.22
C LEU A 117 11.70 10.54 -4.28
N ARG A 118 12.13 11.28 -3.26
CA ARG A 118 13.05 10.75 -2.23
C ARG A 118 12.44 9.55 -1.50
N TYR A 119 11.15 9.61 -1.17
CA TYR A 119 10.46 8.53 -0.47
C TYR A 119 10.44 7.23 -1.26
N ILE A 120 10.26 7.29 -2.57
CA ILE A 120 10.27 6.12 -3.46
C ILE A 120 11.66 5.71 -3.95
N GLY A 121 12.72 6.41 -3.52
CA GLY A 121 14.11 6.09 -3.86
C GLY A 121 14.59 6.67 -5.19
N ILE A 122 13.87 7.62 -5.78
CA ILE A 122 14.33 8.41 -6.92
C ILE A 122 15.12 9.60 -6.35
N ASN A 123 16.41 9.48 -6.36
CA ASN A 123 17.36 10.49 -5.89
C ASN A 123 18.03 11.21 -7.06
N GLN A 124 18.87 12.20 -6.75
CA GLN A 124 19.56 13.02 -7.76
C GLN A 124 20.44 12.17 -8.69
N ASP A 125 21.09 11.15 -8.17
CA ASP A 125 21.97 10.27 -8.98
C ASP A 125 21.21 9.58 -10.12
N ILE A 126 19.95 9.18 -9.87
CA ILE A 126 19.08 8.60 -10.91
C ILE A 126 18.69 9.67 -11.93
N ILE A 127 18.38 10.88 -11.48
CA ILE A 127 18.06 12.01 -12.36
C ILE A 127 19.26 12.31 -13.26
N ASP A 128 20.44 12.42 -12.68
CA ASP A 128 21.68 12.71 -13.40
C ASP A 128 22.01 11.60 -14.41
N SER A 129 21.82 10.34 -14.04
CA SER A 129 22.01 9.23 -14.98
C SER A 129 21.05 9.27 -16.16
N GLN A 130 19.80 9.69 -15.95
CA GLN A 130 18.82 9.84 -17.04
C GLN A 130 19.14 11.04 -17.93
N LEU A 131 19.64 12.14 -17.36
CA LEU A 131 20.06 13.31 -18.12
C LEU A 131 21.27 12.99 -19.02
N ASN A 132 22.21 12.18 -18.54
CA ASN A 132 23.34 11.72 -19.35
C ASN A 132 22.96 10.81 -20.53
N LEU A 133 21.80 10.17 -20.46
CA LEU A 133 21.25 9.36 -21.54
C LEU A 133 20.36 10.17 -22.50
N PHE A 134 20.02 11.39 -22.12
CA PHE A 134 19.17 12.26 -22.93
C PHE A 134 20.02 12.97 -23.99
N SER A 135 19.75 12.70 -25.26
CA SER A 135 20.29 13.43 -26.40
C SER A 135 19.15 14.10 -27.17
N LEU A 136 19.35 15.36 -27.52
CA LEU A 136 18.45 16.09 -28.43
C LEU A 136 18.70 15.69 -29.87
#